data_c2ed5aa8687caf3eb68c854ec53d83dc
#
_entry.id   c2ed5aa8687caf3eb68c854ec53d83dc
#
_cell.length_a   1.000
_cell.length_b   1.000
_cell.length_c   1.000
_cell.angle_alpha   90.00
_cell.angle_beta   90.00
_cell.angle_gamma   90.00
#
_symmetry.space_group_name_H-M   'P 1'
#
loop_
_entity.id
_entity.type
_entity.pdbx_description
1 polymer ?
#
loop_
_entity_poly.entity_id
_entity_poly.type
_entity_poly.pdbx_seq_one_letter_code
_entity_poly.pdbx_strand_id
1 'polypeptide(L)'
;MRTPYIDHLRATLDQIRADGFYKRERVIATPQSADIRLADGSDVLNFCANNYLGLANDARLIAAAKDGLDRDGFGMASVRFICGTQTVHKQLESALAAFLQTEDCILYSSCFDANGGLFETLLGEEDAIISDELNHASIIDGVRLSRARRYRYKNNDLADLEAKLREADEAGARYKLIATDGVFSMDGIIADLKGICELADRYDALVMVDDSHAVGFIGEHGRGTPEHCGVAERVDIITGTLGKALGGASGGYIAARQEVVDLLRQRSRPYLFSNTLTPSIAAASLTVLELIASDEGAQLRKRVRENGAQFRREMSALGFTLVPGEHPIIPVMLGDAQVASRMADALLYEGVYVIGFSYPVVPKGRARIRTQMSAAHTPEQIERAVAAFARVGKSLGVI
;
A
#
# COMPACT_ATOMS: atom_id res chain seq x y z
N MET A 1 25.47 28.28 -5.50
CA MET A 1 24.14 28.05 -6.11
C MET A 1 23.59 29.37 -6.60
N ARG A 2 22.91 29.43 -7.75
CA ARG A 2 22.44 30.69 -8.37
C ARG A 2 21.31 31.30 -7.54
N THR A 3 21.49 32.52 -7.04
CA THR A 3 20.57 33.23 -6.14
C THR A 3 19.11 33.27 -6.63
N PRO A 4 18.80 33.59 -7.92
CA PRO A 4 17.42 33.65 -8.39
C PRO A 4 16.69 32.30 -8.27
N TYR A 5 17.37 31.16 -8.44
CA TYR A 5 16.76 29.84 -8.29
C TYR A 5 16.42 29.54 -6.82
N ILE A 6 17.30 29.93 -5.90
CA ILE A 6 17.05 29.79 -4.47
C ILE A 6 15.88 30.65 -4.01
N ASP A 7 15.77 31.87 -4.53
CA ASP A 7 14.66 32.78 -4.21
C ASP A 7 13.33 32.20 -4.73
N HIS A 8 13.33 31.60 -5.94
CA HIS A 8 12.17 30.86 -6.45
C HIS A 8 11.77 29.67 -5.53
N LEU A 9 12.74 28.87 -5.07
CA LEU A 9 12.46 27.76 -4.14
C LEU A 9 11.88 28.26 -2.81
N ARG A 10 12.43 29.38 -2.25
CA ARG A 10 11.89 29.98 -1.02
C ARG A 10 10.43 30.42 -1.22
N ALA A 11 10.15 31.16 -2.27
CA ALA A 11 8.80 31.60 -2.60
C ALA A 11 7.82 30.41 -2.77
N THR A 12 8.25 29.33 -3.43
CA THR A 12 7.47 28.10 -3.57
C THR A 12 7.17 27.45 -2.21
N LEU A 13 8.18 27.35 -1.34
CA LEU A 13 8.00 26.79 0.00
C LEU A 13 7.10 27.65 0.87
N ASP A 14 7.21 28.99 0.77
CA ASP A 14 6.35 29.92 1.50
C ASP A 14 4.90 29.83 1.02
N GLN A 15 4.67 29.63 -0.28
CA GLN A 15 3.32 29.37 -0.82
C GLN A 15 2.76 28.06 -0.27
N ILE A 16 3.55 26.97 -0.25
CA ILE A 16 3.14 25.66 0.33
C ILE A 16 2.76 25.81 1.81
N ARG A 17 3.47 26.65 2.58
CA ARG A 17 3.13 26.96 3.97
C ARG A 17 1.83 27.75 4.09
N ALA A 18 1.68 28.80 3.26
CA ALA A 18 0.49 29.64 3.25
C ALA A 18 -0.77 28.85 2.89
N ASP A 19 -0.65 27.89 1.96
CA ASP A 19 -1.73 27.02 1.54
C ASP A 19 -2.05 25.89 2.56
N GLY A 20 -1.27 25.78 3.64
CA GLY A 20 -1.46 24.72 4.65
C GLY A 20 -1.01 23.32 4.23
N PHE A 21 -0.22 23.21 3.15
CA PHE A 21 0.22 21.91 2.60
C PHE A 21 1.63 21.51 3.06
N TYR A 22 2.27 22.31 3.92
CA TYR A 22 3.61 22.01 4.40
C TYR A 22 3.61 20.80 5.33
N LYS A 23 4.30 19.73 4.92
CA LYS A 23 4.38 18.49 5.71
C LYS A 23 5.52 18.59 6.72
N ARG A 24 5.22 18.27 7.99
CA ARG A 24 6.21 18.17 9.07
C ARG A 24 6.34 16.71 9.48
N GLU A 25 7.57 16.21 9.50
CA GLU A 25 7.86 14.88 10.02
C GLU A 25 7.85 14.92 11.56
N ARG A 26 7.11 13.98 12.16
CA ARG A 26 7.10 13.77 13.62
C ARG A 26 8.04 12.62 13.93
N VAL A 27 9.06 12.86 14.72
CA VAL A 27 10.12 11.89 15.02
C VAL A 27 9.62 10.92 16.10
N ILE A 28 9.65 9.64 15.80
CA ILE A 28 9.32 8.55 16.72
C ILE A 28 10.60 8.10 17.41
N ALA A 29 10.59 8.01 18.74
CA ALA A 29 11.73 7.66 19.58
C ALA A 29 11.72 6.20 20.07
N THR A 30 10.70 5.43 19.70
CA THR A 30 10.54 4.00 20.05
C THR A 30 10.49 3.14 18.78
N PRO A 31 10.58 1.81 18.89
CA PRO A 31 10.15 0.92 17.81
C PRO A 31 8.71 1.18 17.41
N GLN A 32 8.35 0.81 16.16
CA GLN A 32 7.00 0.96 15.63
C GLN A 32 6.02 -0.01 16.29
N SER A 33 4.94 0.52 16.88
CA SER A 33 3.92 -0.24 17.59
C SER A 33 2.56 0.49 17.56
N ALA A 34 1.56 -0.07 18.23
CA ALA A 34 0.28 0.60 18.54
C ALA A 34 0.46 1.76 19.52
N ASP A 35 1.35 1.59 20.52
CA ASP A 35 1.82 2.64 21.42
C ASP A 35 3.22 3.05 21.02
N ILE A 36 3.46 4.34 20.79
CA ILE A 36 4.77 4.88 20.45
C ILE A 36 5.05 6.13 21.27
N ARG A 37 6.34 6.43 21.46
CA ARG A 37 6.79 7.70 22.03
C ARG A 37 7.41 8.57 20.95
N LEU A 38 7.04 9.84 20.94
CA LEU A 38 7.65 10.84 20.07
C LEU A 38 8.92 11.44 20.73
N ALA A 39 9.75 12.09 19.91
CA ALA A 39 11.01 12.66 20.38
C ALA A 39 10.83 13.82 21.40
N ASP A 40 9.65 14.43 21.46
CA ASP A 40 9.28 15.42 22.46
C ASP A 40 8.88 14.80 23.83
N GLY A 41 8.88 13.46 23.91
CA GLY A 41 8.55 12.70 25.11
C GLY A 41 7.07 12.31 25.23
N SER A 42 6.20 12.71 24.31
CA SER A 42 4.77 12.37 24.37
C SER A 42 4.53 10.90 23.97
N ASP A 43 3.74 10.20 24.78
CA ASP A 43 3.23 8.85 24.48
C ASP A 43 1.89 8.95 23.74
N VAL A 44 1.80 8.30 22.60
CA VAL A 44 0.63 8.38 21.72
C VAL A 44 0.22 7.03 21.16
N LEU A 45 -1.10 6.86 20.91
CA LEU A 45 -1.65 5.74 20.17
C LEU A 45 -1.50 6.00 18.66
N ASN A 46 -0.90 5.06 17.95
CA ASN A 46 -0.60 5.19 16.54
C ASN A 46 -1.72 4.59 15.66
N PHE A 47 -2.51 5.47 15.06
CA PHE A 47 -3.60 5.09 14.14
C PHE A 47 -3.30 5.46 12.68
N CYS A 48 -2.02 5.63 12.30
CA CYS A 48 -1.63 5.98 10.93
C CYS A 48 -0.58 5.06 10.29
N ALA A 49 0.02 4.13 11.04
CA ALA A 49 0.99 3.18 10.48
C ALA A 49 0.31 2.08 9.66
N ASN A 50 0.94 1.67 8.54
CA ASN A 50 0.50 0.53 7.71
C ASN A 50 0.83 -0.84 8.36
N ASN A 51 0.88 -0.92 9.68
CA ASN A 51 1.27 -2.09 10.47
C ASN A 51 0.04 -2.95 10.82
N TYR A 52 -0.70 -3.41 9.79
CA TYR A 52 -2.01 -4.06 9.94
C TYR A 52 -2.01 -5.27 10.87
N LEU A 53 -0.98 -6.10 10.80
CA LEU A 53 -0.84 -7.30 11.65
C LEU A 53 -0.04 -7.04 12.95
N GLY A 54 0.50 -5.82 13.12
CA GLY A 54 1.28 -5.47 14.32
C GLY A 54 2.69 -6.05 14.34
N LEU A 55 3.21 -6.54 13.22
CA LEU A 55 4.45 -7.32 13.14
C LEU A 55 5.74 -6.49 13.07
N ALA A 56 5.66 -5.17 12.87
CA ALA A 56 6.84 -4.35 12.62
C ALA A 56 7.89 -4.35 13.75
N ASN A 57 7.51 -4.73 14.96
CA ASN A 57 8.41 -4.90 16.12
C ASN A 57 8.30 -6.30 16.76
N ASP A 58 7.90 -7.31 15.99
CA ASP A 58 7.80 -8.68 16.49
C ASP A 58 9.19 -9.26 16.77
N ALA A 59 9.38 -9.84 17.95
CA ALA A 59 10.67 -10.37 18.41
C ALA A 59 11.21 -11.48 17.49
N ARG A 60 10.34 -12.28 16.88
CA ARG A 60 10.71 -13.36 15.95
C ARG A 60 11.28 -12.80 14.65
N LEU A 61 10.67 -11.72 14.15
CA LEU A 61 11.16 -11.03 12.93
C LEU A 61 12.52 -10.38 13.20
N ILE A 62 12.67 -9.76 14.38
CA ILE A 62 13.95 -9.18 14.80
C ILE A 62 15.03 -10.27 14.93
N ALA A 63 14.70 -11.42 15.50
CA ALA A 63 15.62 -12.56 15.61
C ALA A 63 16.01 -13.08 14.22
N ALA A 64 15.02 -13.34 13.34
CA ALA A 64 15.27 -13.81 11.98
C ALA A 64 16.11 -12.80 11.14
N ALA A 65 15.90 -11.49 11.34
CA ALA A 65 16.74 -10.48 10.71
C ALA A 65 18.19 -10.51 11.20
N LYS A 66 18.42 -10.70 12.52
CA LYS A 66 19.76 -10.86 13.11
C LYS A 66 20.46 -12.12 12.59
N ASP A 67 19.75 -13.25 12.59
CA ASP A 67 20.26 -14.51 12.04
C ASP A 67 20.62 -14.35 10.55
N GLY A 68 19.79 -13.61 9.79
CA GLY A 68 20.09 -13.26 8.41
C GLY A 68 21.35 -12.39 8.25
N LEU A 69 21.57 -11.43 9.17
CA LEU A 69 22.80 -10.64 9.19
C LEU A 69 24.04 -11.50 9.47
N ASP A 70 23.94 -12.43 10.42
CA ASP A 70 25.05 -13.29 10.80
C ASP A 70 25.39 -14.32 9.71
N ARG A 71 24.38 -14.87 9.03
CA ARG A 71 24.53 -15.91 8.00
C ARG A 71 24.86 -15.34 6.62
N ASP A 72 24.14 -14.31 6.18
CA ASP A 72 24.10 -13.82 4.79
C ASP A 72 24.79 -12.45 4.63
N GLY A 73 25.17 -11.79 5.73
CA GLY A 73 25.83 -10.50 5.74
C GLY A 73 24.89 -9.29 5.70
N PHE A 74 25.46 -8.09 5.79
CA PHE A 74 24.70 -6.82 5.88
C PHE A 74 24.05 -6.42 4.55
N GLY A 75 24.75 -6.59 3.42
CA GLY A 75 24.25 -6.13 2.14
C GLY A 75 25.00 -6.74 0.98
N MET A 76 24.43 -6.60 -0.22
CA MET A 76 24.92 -7.27 -1.42
C MET A 76 25.95 -6.45 -2.22
N ALA A 77 25.98 -5.14 -2.06
CA ALA A 77 26.80 -4.21 -2.82
C ALA A 77 26.69 -4.41 -4.36
N SER A 78 25.56 -4.95 -4.82
CA SER A 78 25.31 -5.32 -6.21
C SER A 78 23.83 -5.40 -6.55
N VAL A 79 23.55 -5.34 -7.84
CA VAL A 79 22.25 -5.71 -8.43
C VAL A 79 22.14 -7.21 -8.60
N ARG A 80 20.94 -7.74 -8.77
CA ARG A 80 20.62 -9.17 -8.74
C ARG A 80 21.41 -10.01 -9.74
N PHE A 81 21.53 -9.60 -11.00
CA PHE A 81 22.10 -10.43 -12.07
C PHE A 81 23.64 -10.45 -12.09
N ILE A 82 24.32 -9.49 -11.46
CA ILE A 82 25.77 -9.44 -11.43
C ILE A 82 26.30 -10.39 -10.35
N CYS A 83 26.14 -10.02 -9.07
CA CYS A 83 26.52 -10.85 -7.91
C CYS A 83 25.63 -10.58 -6.67
N GLY A 84 24.45 -9.99 -6.87
CA GLY A 84 23.52 -9.59 -5.80
C GLY A 84 22.43 -10.61 -5.52
N THR A 85 22.57 -11.88 -5.87
CA THR A 85 21.58 -12.92 -5.59
C THR A 85 22.16 -13.98 -4.65
N GLN A 86 21.54 -14.11 -3.48
CA GLN A 86 21.83 -15.16 -2.51
C GLN A 86 20.68 -16.17 -2.44
N THR A 87 20.92 -17.30 -1.77
CA THR A 87 19.92 -18.35 -1.55
C THR A 87 18.66 -17.83 -0.89
N VAL A 88 18.79 -16.93 0.11
CA VAL A 88 17.65 -16.34 0.84
C VAL A 88 16.70 -15.56 -0.07
N HIS A 89 17.22 -14.90 -1.12
CA HIS A 89 16.37 -14.21 -2.09
C HIS A 89 15.52 -15.19 -2.90
N LYS A 90 16.13 -16.29 -3.35
CA LYS A 90 15.41 -17.34 -4.12
C LYS A 90 14.41 -18.09 -3.25
N GLN A 91 14.73 -18.32 -1.97
CA GLN A 91 13.81 -18.90 -1.02
C GLN A 91 12.59 -18.00 -0.81
N LEU A 92 12.79 -16.68 -0.65
CA LEU A 92 11.68 -15.73 -0.49
C LEU A 92 10.83 -15.63 -1.76
N GLU A 93 11.44 -15.59 -2.96
CA GLU A 93 10.71 -15.61 -4.24
C GLU A 93 9.82 -16.86 -4.34
N SER A 94 10.36 -18.04 -4.05
CA SER A 94 9.59 -19.29 -4.06
C SER A 94 8.49 -19.33 -3.00
N ALA A 95 8.76 -18.80 -1.79
CA ALA A 95 7.78 -18.77 -0.71
C ALA A 95 6.62 -17.82 -1.01
N LEU A 96 6.91 -16.63 -1.60
CA LEU A 96 5.88 -15.68 -2.05
C LEU A 96 5.03 -16.26 -3.18
N ALA A 97 5.65 -16.88 -4.19
CA ALA A 97 4.94 -17.53 -5.29
C ALA A 97 3.98 -18.62 -4.76
N ALA A 98 4.47 -19.49 -3.87
CA ALA A 98 3.65 -20.54 -3.24
C ALA A 98 2.50 -19.95 -2.40
N PHE A 99 2.77 -18.90 -1.61
CA PHE A 99 1.76 -18.24 -0.79
C PHE A 99 0.65 -17.60 -1.63
N LEU A 100 1.01 -16.93 -2.72
CA LEU A 100 0.08 -16.25 -3.62
C LEU A 100 -0.53 -17.18 -4.68
N GLN A 101 -0.07 -18.44 -4.75
CA GLN A 101 -0.51 -19.44 -5.73
C GLN A 101 -0.21 -19.02 -7.18
N THR A 102 0.95 -18.42 -7.41
CA THR A 102 1.49 -18.07 -8.73
C THR A 102 2.65 -18.98 -9.10
N GLU A 103 3.09 -18.98 -10.38
CA GLU A 103 4.17 -19.83 -10.84
C GLU A 103 5.54 -19.38 -10.36
N ASP A 104 5.78 -18.06 -10.33
CA ASP A 104 7.05 -17.47 -9.87
C ASP A 104 6.85 -16.08 -9.27
N CYS A 105 7.93 -15.57 -8.64
CA CYS A 105 7.97 -14.25 -8.03
C CYS A 105 9.34 -13.60 -8.24
N ILE A 106 9.38 -12.28 -8.35
CA ILE A 106 10.59 -11.46 -8.47
C ILE A 106 10.60 -10.36 -7.42
N LEU A 107 11.73 -10.19 -6.72
CA LEU A 107 11.89 -9.19 -5.65
C LEU A 107 12.45 -7.87 -6.17
N TYR A 108 11.99 -6.78 -5.58
CA TYR A 108 12.44 -5.40 -5.80
C TYR A 108 12.77 -4.71 -4.48
N SER A 109 13.49 -3.58 -4.53
CA SER A 109 13.79 -2.74 -3.36
C SER A 109 12.54 -2.14 -2.72
N SER A 110 11.49 -1.94 -3.50
CA SER A 110 10.17 -1.47 -3.05
C SER A 110 9.08 -1.88 -4.05
N CYS A 111 7.81 -1.83 -3.64
CA CYS A 111 6.69 -1.99 -4.59
C CYS A 111 6.60 -0.80 -5.56
N PHE A 112 7.12 0.37 -5.20
CA PHE A 112 7.25 1.49 -6.11
C PHE A 112 8.17 1.14 -7.30
N ASP A 113 9.31 0.51 -7.02
CA ASP A 113 10.23 0.01 -8.05
C ASP A 113 9.61 -1.11 -8.88
N ALA A 114 8.87 -2.02 -8.24
CA ALA A 114 8.17 -3.11 -8.91
C ALA A 114 7.17 -2.56 -9.96
N ASN A 115 6.29 -1.66 -9.54
CA ASN A 115 5.33 -1.01 -10.43
C ASN A 115 6.01 -0.12 -11.48
N GLY A 116 7.09 0.57 -11.11
CA GLY A 116 7.89 1.38 -12.03
C GLY A 116 8.53 0.58 -13.15
N GLY A 117 8.90 -0.67 -12.89
CA GLY A 117 9.56 -1.56 -13.85
C GLY A 117 8.62 -2.50 -14.62
N LEU A 118 7.33 -2.56 -14.25
CA LEU A 118 6.39 -3.52 -14.82
C LEU A 118 5.96 -3.13 -16.24
N PHE A 119 5.34 -1.98 -16.38
CA PHE A 119 4.58 -1.60 -17.58
C PHE A 119 5.47 -1.39 -18.81
N GLU A 120 6.61 -0.68 -18.65
CA GLU A 120 7.55 -0.46 -19.77
C GLU A 120 8.23 -1.75 -20.23
N THR A 121 8.31 -2.77 -19.35
CA THR A 121 8.92 -4.05 -19.67
C THR A 121 8.00 -4.95 -20.48
N LEU A 122 6.69 -4.96 -20.11
CA LEU A 122 5.73 -5.91 -20.68
C LEU A 122 5.00 -5.37 -21.91
N LEU A 123 4.79 -4.04 -22.01
CA LEU A 123 3.90 -3.44 -23.00
C LEU A 123 4.58 -2.35 -23.82
N GLY A 124 4.34 -2.37 -25.13
CA GLY A 124 4.89 -1.44 -26.11
C GLY A 124 3.84 -0.56 -26.79
N GLU A 125 4.25 0.15 -27.85
CA GLU A 125 3.44 1.14 -28.58
C GLU A 125 2.16 0.58 -29.19
N GLU A 126 2.14 -0.73 -29.50
CA GLU A 126 0.98 -1.41 -30.11
C GLU A 126 -0.03 -1.87 -29.04
N ASP A 127 0.30 -1.77 -27.75
CA ASP A 127 -0.50 -2.29 -26.65
C ASP A 127 -1.23 -1.15 -25.91
N ALA A 128 -2.13 -1.52 -25.00
CA ALA A 128 -2.91 -0.59 -24.20
C ALA A 128 -2.85 -0.92 -22.70
N ILE A 129 -2.79 0.14 -21.87
CA ILE A 129 -2.94 0.06 -20.42
C ILE A 129 -4.21 0.81 -20.03
N ILE A 130 -5.12 0.14 -19.33
CA ILE A 130 -6.39 0.69 -18.85
C ILE A 130 -6.29 0.78 -17.32
N SER A 131 -6.02 1.98 -16.79
CA SER A 131 -5.68 2.23 -15.40
C SER A 131 -6.81 2.93 -14.64
N ASP A 132 -7.12 2.46 -13.43
CA ASP A 132 -8.03 3.17 -12.52
C ASP A 132 -7.43 4.55 -12.17
N GLU A 133 -8.30 5.57 -12.09
CA GLU A 133 -7.87 6.96 -11.88
C GLU A 133 -7.31 7.24 -10.48
N LEU A 134 -7.65 6.42 -9.47
CA LEU A 134 -7.19 6.54 -8.09
C LEU A 134 -6.07 5.55 -7.74
N ASN A 135 -5.52 4.87 -8.71
CA ASN A 135 -4.36 4.00 -8.50
C ASN A 135 -3.21 4.72 -7.79
N HIS A 136 -2.43 3.96 -7.05
CA HIS A 136 -1.25 4.45 -6.35
C HIS A 136 -0.27 5.16 -7.31
N ALA A 137 0.44 6.17 -6.80
CA ALA A 137 1.38 6.97 -7.59
C ALA A 137 2.42 6.12 -8.35
N SER A 138 2.86 5.00 -7.80
CA SER A 138 3.80 4.09 -8.45
C SER A 138 3.23 3.44 -9.72
N ILE A 139 1.95 3.10 -9.73
CA ILE A 139 1.26 2.60 -10.93
C ILE A 139 1.16 3.73 -11.96
N ILE A 140 0.71 4.92 -11.53
CA ILE A 140 0.58 6.09 -12.41
C ILE A 140 1.94 6.42 -13.06
N ASP A 141 3.02 6.42 -12.29
CA ASP A 141 4.36 6.73 -12.80
C ASP A 141 4.90 5.58 -13.66
N GLY A 142 4.68 4.32 -13.28
CA GLY A 142 5.04 3.17 -14.09
C GLY A 142 4.32 3.15 -15.45
N VAL A 143 3.03 3.48 -15.48
CA VAL A 143 2.25 3.64 -16.71
C VAL A 143 2.79 4.80 -17.57
N ARG A 144 3.26 5.90 -16.96
CA ARG A 144 3.87 7.02 -17.68
C ARG A 144 5.21 6.66 -18.34
N LEU A 145 5.97 5.74 -17.77
CA LEU A 145 7.24 5.27 -18.33
C LEU A 145 7.03 4.36 -19.54
N SER A 146 5.89 3.66 -19.63
CA SER A 146 5.56 2.81 -20.77
C SER A 146 5.24 3.63 -22.02
N ARG A 147 5.54 3.05 -23.19
CA ARG A 147 5.13 3.59 -24.52
C ARG A 147 3.74 3.12 -24.94
N ALA A 148 3.11 2.21 -24.20
CA ALA A 148 1.77 1.74 -24.49
C ALA A 148 0.74 2.87 -24.44
N ARG A 149 -0.34 2.72 -25.20
CA ARG A 149 -1.47 3.66 -25.18
C ARG A 149 -2.10 3.63 -23.80
N ARG A 150 -2.44 4.81 -23.25
CA ARG A 150 -2.91 4.95 -21.88
C ARG A 150 -4.35 5.40 -21.84
N TYR A 151 -5.18 4.57 -21.21
CA TYR A 151 -6.59 4.87 -20.94
C TYR A 151 -6.80 4.92 -19.43
N ARG A 152 -7.58 5.88 -18.97
CA ARG A 152 -7.90 6.05 -17.56
C ARG A 152 -9.40 5.93 -17.39
N TYR A 153 -9.85 5.07 -16.50
CA TYR A 153 -11.26 4.93 -16.15
C TYR A 153 -11.51 5.44 -14.73
N LYS A 154 -12.76 5.84 -14.47
CA LYS A 154 -13.20 6.35 -13.16
C LYS A 154 -13.10 5.26 -12.10
N ASN A 155 -12.73 5.67 -10.89
CA ASN A 155 -12.50 4.75 -9.79
C ASN A 155 -13.63 3.75 -9.60
N ASN A 156 -13.28 2.48 -9.71
CA ASN A 156 -14.16 1.32 -9.51
C ASN A 156 -15.45 1.35 -10.35
N ASP A 157 -15.45 2.02 -11.49
CA ASP A 157 -16.58 2.17 -12.42
C ASP A 157 -16.44 1.19 -13.59
N LEU A 158 -17.14 0.05 -13.51
CA LEU A 158 -17.11 -1.00 -14.53
C LEU A 158 -17.66 -0.56 -15.88
N ALA A 159 -18.61 0.37 -15.91
CA ALA A 159 -19.16 0.87 -17.17
C ALA A 159 -18.13 1.77 -17.90
N ASP A 160 -17.41 2.60 -17.18
CA ASP A 160 -16.33 3.42 -17.75
C ASP A 160 -15.13 2.55 -18.13
N LEU A 161 -14.79 1.51 -17.32
CA LEU A 161 -13.78 0.51 -17.69
C LEU A 161 -14.13 -0.18 -19.02
N GLU A 162 -15.37 -0.67 -19.18
CA GLU A 162 -15.81 -1.30 -20.42
C GLU A 162 -15.71 -0.34 -21.61
N ALA A 163 -16.09 0.93 -21.43
CA ALA A 163 -15.96 1.94 -22.48
C ALA A 163 -14.50 2.13 -22.91
N LYS A 164 -13.55 2.11 -21.95
CA LYS A 164 -12.11 2.25 -22.24
C LYS A 164 -11.51 1.01 -22.90
N LEU A 165 -11.98 -0.18 -22.54
CA LEU A 165 -11.58 -1.42 -23.22
C LEU A 165 -12.04 -1.43 -24.67
N ARG A 166 -13.28 -1.00 -24.94
CA ARG A 166 -13.81 -0.85 -26.30
C ARG A 166 -13.04 0.19 -27.12
N GLU A 167 -12.73 1.36 -26.51
CA GLU A 167 -11.92 2.39 -27.15
C GLU A 167 -10.52 1.85 -27.52
N ALA A 168 -9.91 1.01 -26.68
CA ALA A 168 -8.63 0.38 -26.97
C ALA A 168 -8.72 -0.65 -28.11
N ASP A 169 -9.79 -1.43 -28.19
CA ASP A 169 -10.04 -2.37 -29.29
C ASP A 169 -10.25 -1.64 -30.62
N GLU A 170 -11.08 -0.60 -30.64
CA GLU A 170 -11.33 0.24 -31.82
C GLU A 170 -10.05 0.91 -32.32
N ALA A 171 -9.13 1.26 -31.40
CA ALA A 171 -7.81 1.80 -31.74
C ALA A 171 -6.81 0.72 -32.18
N GLY A 172 -7.19 -0.56 -32.21
CA GLY A 172 -6.36 -1.68 -32.66
C GLY A 172 -5.25 -2.04 -31.68
N ALA A 173 -5.52 -2.03 -30.37
CA ALA A 173 -4.55 -2.48 -29.38
C ALA A 173 -4.29 -3.98 -29.53
N ARG A 174 -3.01 -4.37 -29.63
CA ARG A 174 -2.60 -5.77 -29.74
C ARG A 174 -2.87 -6.55 -28.45
N TYR A 175 -2.41 -6.00 -27.32
CA TYR A 175 -2.64 -6.52 -25.97
C TYR A 175 -3.20 -5.42 -25.09
N LYS A 176 -4.00 -5.79 -24.11
CA LYS A 176 -4.61 -4.88 -23.13
C LYS A 176 -4.24 -5.34 -21.72
N LEU A 177 -3.88 -4.42 -20.85
CA LEU A 177 -3.66 -4.68 -19.43
C LEU A 177 -4.52 -3.73 -18.61
N ILE A 178 -5.42 -4.28 -17.81
CA ILE A 178 -6.17 -3.54 -16.78
C ILE A 178 -5.29 -3.46 -15.53
N ALA A 179 -5.05 -2.26 -15.02
CA ALA A 179 -4.25 -2.03 -13.81
C ALA A 179 -5.09 -1.36 -12.73
N THR A 180 -5.13 -1.97 -11.55
CA THR A 180 -5.87 -1.45 -10.39
C THR A 180 -5.13 -1.71 -9.08
N ASP A 181 -5.31 -0.82 -8.08
CA ASP A 181 -5.09 -1.20 -6.69
C ASP A 181 -6.15 -2.24 -6.28
N GLY A 182 -5.77 -3.25 -5.51
CA GLY A 182 -6.73 -4.16 -4.87
C GLY A 182 -7.50 -3.46 -3.75
N VAL A 183 -6.81 -2.58 -3.02
CA VAL A 183 -7.39 -1.67 -2.03
C VAL A 183 -6.86 -0.26 -2.24
N PHE A 184 -7.74 0.69 -2.50
CA PHE A 184 -7.40 2.10 -2.68
C PHE A 184 -6.96 2.73 -1.35
N SER A 185 -5.70 3.11 -1.25
CA SER A 185 -4.99 3.45 -0.02
C SER A 185 -5.57 4.63 0.76
N MET A 186 -6.25 5.57 0.09
CA MET A 186 -6.81 6.77 0.73
C MET A 186 -8.26 6.58 1.17
N ASP A 187 -8.94 5.55 0.69
CA ASP A 187 -10.36 5.33 0.90
C ASP A 187 -10.68 4.00 1.62
N GLY A 188 -9.80 3.01 1.55
CA GLY A 188 -10.05 1.67 2.08
C GLY A 188 -11.13 0.92 1.28
N ILE A 189 -11.39 1.33 0.05
CA ILE A 189 -12.31 0.67 -0.86
C ILE A 189 -11.59 -0.50 -1.50
N ILE A 190 -12.21 -1.69 -1.50
CA ILE A 190 -11.77 -2.87 -2.22
C ILE A 190 -12.26 -2.76 -3.67
N ALA A 191 -11.39 -3.03 -4.63
CA ALA A 191 -11.75 -3.04 -6.05
C ALA A 191 -12.75 -4.16 -6.35
N ASP A 192 -13.69 -3.92 -7.25
CA ASP A 192 -14.59 -4.95 -7.78
C ASP A 192 -13.84 -5.86 -8.78
N LEU A 193 -12.92 -6.68 -8.23
CA LEU A 193 -12.09 -7.57 -9.06
C LEU A 193 -12.93 -8.60 -9.81
N LYS A 194 -14.12 -8.98 -9.30
CA LYS A 194 -14.99 -9.90 -9.99
C LYS A 194 -15.50 -9.29 -11.30
N GLY A 195 -16.05 -8.07 -11.23
CA GLY A 195 -16.51 -7.35 -12.42
C GLY A 195 -15.36 -6.99 -13.37
N ILE A 196 -14.18 -6.62 -12.83
CA ILE A 196 -12.98 -6.37 -13.64
C ILE A 196 -12.56 -7.62 -14.42
N CYS A 197 -12.48 -8.79 -13.76
CA CYS A 197 -12.13 -10.04 -14.43
C CYS A 197 -13.18 -10.47 -15.46
N GLU A 198 -14.49 -10.24 -15.21
CA GLU A 198 -15.54 -10.53 -16.19
C GLU A 198 -15.39 -9.68 -17.47
N LEU A 199 -14.98 -8.42 -17.33
CA LEU A 199 -14.65 -7.57 -18.47
C LEU A 199 -13.33 -7.98 -19.12
N ALA A 200 -12.31 -8.35 -18.35
CA ALA A 200 -11.04 -8.83 -18.87
C ALA A 200 -11.22 -10.04 -19.78
N ASP A 201 -12.02 -11.05 -19.36
CA ASP A 201 -12.33 -12.23 -20.18
C ASP A 201 -13.05 -11.85 -21.48
N ARG A 202 -13.99 -10.90 -21.40
CA ARG A 202 -14.79 -10.47 -22.57
C ARG A 202 -13.95 -9.74 -23.63
N TYR A 203 -12.96 -8.98 -23.18
CA TYR A 203 -12.12 -8.14 -24.03
C TYR A 203 -10.71 -8.69 -24.24
N ASP A 204 -10.44 -9.94 -23.84
CA ASP A 204 -9.11 -10.57 -23.92
C ASP A 204 -8.01 -9.67 -23.35
N ALA A 205 -8.20 -9.22 -22.12
CA ALA A 205 -7.30 -8.33 -21.40
C ALA A 205 -6.66 -9.03 -20.21
N LEU A 206 -5.40 -8.70 -19.91
CA LEU A 206 -4.72 -9.12 -18.69
C LEU A 206 -5.17 -8.25 -17.50
N VAL A 207 -5.12 -8.81 -16.29
CA VAL A 207 -5.43 -8.12 -15.04
C VAL A 207 -4.20 -8.04 -14.14
N MET A 208 -3.81 -6.83 -13.77
CA MET A 208 -2.77 -6.54 -12.79
C MET A 208 -3.41 -5.89 -11.56
N VAL A 209 -3.07 -6.41 -10.38
CA VAL A 209 -3.54 -5.91 -9.09
C VAL A 209 -2.36 -5.55 -8.20
N ASP A 210 -2.30 -4.30 -7.72
CA ASP A 210 -1.42 -3.93 -6.60
C ASP A 210 -2.14 -4.23 -5.27
N ASP A 211 -1.69 -5.26 -4.60
CA ASP A 211 -2.30 -5.77 -3.39
C ASP A 211 -1.57 -5.35 -2.10
N SER A 212 -0.78 -4.28 -2.19
CA SER A 212 0.06 -3.75 -1.10
C SER A 212 -0.72 -3.40 0.18
N HIS A 213 -2.01 -3.13 0.08
CA HIS A 213 -2.88 -2.84 1.21
C HIS A 213 -3.81 -3.99 1.58
N ALA A 214 -3.58 -5.21 1.07
CA ALA A 214 -4.43 -6.36 1.34
C ALA A 214 -3.64 -7.63 1.68
N VAL A 215 -2.54 -7.90 0.97
CA VAL A 215 -1.72 -9.09 1.21
C VAL A 215 -1.28 -9.19 2.67
N GLY A 216 -1.40 -10.40 3.24
CA GLY A 216 -1.13 -10.73 4.63
C GLY A 216 -2.38 -10.80 5.51
N PHE A 217 -3.48 -10.09 5.19
CA PHE A 217 -4.63 -10.02 6.11
C PHE A 217 -6.03 -9.96 5.45
N ILE A 218 -6.15 -9.64 4.18
CA ILE A 218 -7.42 -9.75 3.44
C ILE A 218 -7.53 -11.13 2.82
N GLY A 219 -8.73 -11.67 2.77
CA GLY A 219 -9.00 -13.07 2.41
C GLY A 219 -8.91 -14.03 3.61
N GLU A 220 -9.35 -15.26 3.41
CA GLU A 220 -9.38 -16.28 4.45
C GLU A 220 -7.97 -16.65 4.93
N HIS A 221 -7.05 -16.84 3.97
CA HIS A 221 -5.65 -17.18 4.25
C HIS A 221 -4.72 -15.95 4.24
N GLY A 222 -5.26 -14.74 3.99
CA GLY A 222 -4.47 -13.52 3.89
C GLY A 222 -3.75 -13.35 2.55
N ARG A 223 -4.21 -14.00 1.49
CA ARG A 223 -3.60 -13.91 0.16
C ARG A 223 -3.99 -12.65 -0.61
N GLY A 224 -4.85 -11.82 -0.02
CA GLY A 224 -5.20 -10.52 -0.57
C GLY A 224 -6.55 -10.46 -1.27
N THR A 225 -6.74 -9.41 -2.06
CA THR A 225 -8.03 -9.12 -2.71
C THR A 225 -8.43 -10.14 -3.78
N PRO A 226 -7.53 -10.76 -4.55
CA PRO A 226 -7.92 -11.83 -5.47
C PRO A 226 -8.57 -13.02 -4.78
N GLU A 227 -8.03 -13.45 -3.62
CA GLU A 227 -8.65 -14.49 -2.79
C GLU A 227 -10.00 -14.02 -2.24
N HIS A 228 -10.05 -12.82 -1.67
CA HIS A 228 -11.26 -12.24 -1.07
C HIS A 228 -12.42 -12.15 -2.06
N CYS A 229 -12.13 -11.76 -3.29
CA CYS A 229 -13.13 -11.65 -4.37
C CYS A 229 -13.41 -12.97 -5.09
N GLY A 230 -12.70 -14.07 -4.76
CA GLY A 230 -12.87 -15.37 -5.41
C GLY A 230 -12.43 -15.42 -6.86
N VAL A 231 -11.39 -14.65 -7.22
CA VAL A 231 -10.87 -14.51 -8.60
C VAL A 231 -9.37 -14.74 -8.70
N ALA A 232 -8.75 -15.43 -7.74
CA ALA A 232 -7.30 -15.60 -7.68
C ALA A 232 -6.70 -16.18 -8.97
N GLU A 233 -7.38 -17.13 -9.63
CA GLU A 233 -6.92 -17.75 -10.87
C GLU A 233 -7.11 -16.87 -12.12
N ARG A 234 -7.75 -15.71 -11.98
CA ARG A 234 -8.08 -14.79 -13.08
C ARG A 234 -7.27 -13.49 -13.05
N VAL A 235 -6.42 -13.33 -12.05
CA VAL A 235 -5.48 -12.21 -11.94
C VAL A 235 -4.12 -12.68 -12.46
N ASP A 236 -3.62 -12.01 -13.49
CA ASP A 236 -2.39 -12.41 -14.18
C ASP A 236 -1.13 -11.95 -13.47
N ILE A 237 -1.18 -10.77 -12.82
CA ILE A 237 -0.04 -10.13 -12.18
C ILE A 237 -0.47 -9.56 -10.84
N ILE A 238 0.22 -9.96 -9.77
CA ILE A 238 0.04 -9.40 -8.43
C ILE A 238 1.32 -8.65 -8.06
N THR A 239 1.20 -7.37 -7.71
CA THR A 239 2.29 -6.64 -7.07
C THR A 239 1.99 -6.41 -5.60
N GLY A 240 3.03 -6.31 -4.78
CA GLY A 240 2.85 -6.13 -3.35
C GLY A 240 4.11 -5.64 -2.65
N THR A 241 3.96 -5.33 -1.37
CA THR A 241 5.03 -4.77 -0.55
C THR A 241 5.32 -5.61 0.69
N LEU A 242 6.59 -5.69 1.06
CA LEU A 242 7.04 -6.20 2.36
C LEU A 242 7.04 -5.11 3.45
N GLY A 243 6.75 -3.87 3.08
CA GLY A 243 6.81 -2.68 3.96
C GLY A 243 5.52 -2.37 4.72
N LYS A 244 4.52 -3.27 4.74
CA LYS A 244 3.24 -3.09 5.44
C LYS A 244 2.88 -4.32 6.27
N ALA A 245 1.77 -5.00 5.99
CA ALA A 245 1.34 -6.18 6.73
C ALA A 245 2.39 -7.31 6.74
N LEU A 246 3.18 -7.44 5.66
CA LEU A 246 4.25 -8.42 5.57
C LEU A 246 5.54 -8.00 6.31
N GLY A 247 5.43 -7.58 7.56
CA GLY A 247 6.54 -7.30 8.46
C GLY A 247 6.93 -5.83 8.60
N GLY A 248 6.48 -4.94 7.70
CA GLY A 248 6.63 -3.49 7.86
C GLY A 248 8.04 -2.93 7.60
N ALA A 249 8.96 -3.71 7.03
CA ALA A 249 10.31 -3.23 6.73
C ALA A 249 10.39 -2.50 5.39
N SER A 250 10.98 -3.10 4.37
CA SER A 250 11.00 -2.59 3.01
C SER A 250 11.07 -3.75 2.00
N GLY A 251 10.90 -3.41 0.72
CA GLY A 251 10.88 -4.40 -0.35
C GLY A 251 9.54 -4.45 -1.06
N GLY A 252 9.57 -4.94 -2.27
CA GLY A 252 8.40 -5.20 -3.09
C GLY A 252 8.59 -6.44 -3.93
N TYR A 253 7.52 -6.87 -4.55
CA TYR A 253 7.56 -8.05 -5.40
C TYR A 253 6.51 -7.96 -6.52
N ILE A 254 6.75 -8.76 -7.57
CA ILE A 254 5.77 -9.11 -8.59
C ILE A 254 5.65 -10.62 -8.62
N ALA A 255 4.45 -11.13 -8.49
CA ALA A 255 4.12 -12.55 -8.59
C ALA A 255 3.22 -12.77 -9.82
N ALA A 256 3.58 -13.71 -10.68
CA ALA A 256 2.93 -13.93 -11.97
C ALA A 256 3.30 -15.30 -12.56
N ARG A 257 2.96 -15.51 -13.83
CA ARG A 257 3.45 -16.63 -14.62
C ARG A 257 4.96 -16.52 -14.85
N GLN A 258 5.59 -17.68 -15.05
CA GLN A 258 7.04 -17.79 -15.23
C GLN A 258 7.61 -16.87 -16.33
N GLU A 259 6.92 -16.81 -17.50
CA GLU A 259 7.38 -16.01 -18.64
C GLU A 259 7.37 -14.50 -18.34
N VAL A 260 6.39 -14.01 -17.56
CA VAL A 260 6.30 -12.62 -17.11
C VAL A 260 7.48 -12.31 -16.20
N VAL A 261 7.72 -13.17 -15.21
CA VAL A 261 8.80 -12.99 -14.22
C VAL A 261 10.18 -13.07 -14.89
N ASP A 262 10.37 -14.00 -15.82
CA ASP A 262 11.62 -14.13 -16.55
C ASP A 262 11.90 -12.92 -17.43
N LEU A 263 10.88 -12.38 -18.12
CA LEU A 263 11.05 -11.15 -18.91
C LEU A 263 11.40 -9.95 -18.02
N LEU A 264 10.77 -9.83 -16.85
CA LEU A 264 11.11 -8.80 -15.87
C LEU A 264 12.57 -8.91 -15.39
N ARG A 265 13.05 -10.13 -15.12
CA ARG A 265 14.45 -10.37 -14.75
C ARG A 265 15.43 -9.91 -15.84
N GLN A 266 15.04 -9.99 -17.11
CA GLN A 266 15.89 -9.62 -18.25
C GLN A 266 15.86 -8.12 -18.57
N ARG A 267 14.74 -7.41 -18.32
CA ARG A 267 14.50 -6.07 -18.87
C ARG A 267 14.04 -5.02 -17.88
N SER A 268 13.49 -5.40 -16.73
CA SER A 268 12.96 -4.42 -15.75
C SER A 268 14.10 -3.57 -15.20
N ARG A 269 14.10 -2.29 -15.55
CA ARG A 269 15.17 -1.35 -15.20
C ARG A 269 15.41 -1.22 -13.68
N PRO A 270 14.39 -1.09 -12.82
CA PRO A 270 14.61 -1.08 -11.38
C PRO A 270 15.29 -2.36 -10.87
N TYR A 271 14.97 -3.52 -11.44
CA TYR A 271 15.63 -4.78 -11.08
C TYR A 271 17.08 -4.87 -11.55
N LEU A 272 17.35 -4.38 -12.76
CA LEU A 272 18.69 -4.45 -13.36
C LEU A 272 19.67 -3.42 -12.79
N PHE A 273 19.18 -2.29 -12.27
CA PHE A 273 20.03 -1.15 -11.92
C PHE A 273 19.93 -0.69 -10.47
N SER A 274 18.96 -1.19 -9.69
CA SER A 274 18.84 -0.90 -8.26
C SER A 274 19.47 -2.00 -7.42
N ASN A 275 20.07 -1.63 -6.28
CA ASN A 275 20.66 -2.59 -5.36
C ASN A 275 19.62 -3.61 -4.89
N THR A 276 20.08 -4.82 -4.67
CA THR A 276 19.28 -5.94 -4.17
C THR A 276 18.70 -5.65 -2.78
N LEU A 277 17.50 -6.14 -2.52
CA LEU A 277 16.90 -6.20 -1.19
C LEU A 277 17.89 -6.82 -0.20
N THR A 278 18.05 -6.20 0.99
CA THR A 278 19.01 -6.69 1.98
C THR A 278 18.67 -8.09 2.48
N PRO A 279 19.69 -8.96 2.71
CA PRO A 279 19.48 -10.34 3.16
C PRO A 279 18.67 -10.45 4.46
N SER A 280 18.90 -9.53 5.41
CA SER A 280 18.19 -9.50 6.70
C SER A 280 16.67 -9.30 6.55
N ILE A 281 16.25 -8.45 5.60
CA ILE A 281 14.83 -8.27 5.30
C ILE A 281 14.25 -9.52 4.63
N ALA A 282 15.00 -10.11 3.69
CA ALA A 282 14.57 -11.34 3.03
C ALA A 282 14.39 -12.50 4.03
N ALA A 283 15.33 -12.65 4.98
CA ALA A 283 15.23 -13.65 6.05
C ALA A 283 14.03 -13.42 6.97
N ALA A 284 13.82 -12.19 7.44
CA ALA A 284 12.67 -11.87 8.27
C ALA A 284 11.34 -12.06 7.52
N SER A 285 11.28 -11.77 6.23
CA SER A 285 10.07 -11.94 5.40
C SER A 285 9.67 -13.40 5.24
N LEU A 286 10.61 -14.35 5.23
CA LEU A 286 10.29 -15.79 5.28
C LEU A 286 9.55 -16.15 6.55
N THR A 287 10.01 -15.67 7.73
CA THR A 287 9.34 -15.87 9.02
C THR A 287 7.95 -15.23 9.05
N VAL A 288 7.77 -14.08 8.39
CA VAL A 288 6.43 -13.47 8.24
C VAL A 288 5.49 -14.39 7.49
N LEU A 289 5.90 -14.96 6.35
CA LEU A 289 5.06 -15.86 5.56
C LEU A 289 4.64 -17.11 6.35
N GLU A 290 5.57 -17.70 7.12
CA GLU A 290 5.27 -18.82 8.02
C GLU A 290 4.24 -18.42 9.08
N LEU A 291 4.41 -17.24 9.69
CA LEU A 291 3.51 -16.74 10.74
C LEU A 291 2.10 -16.49 10.20
N ILE A 292 1.96 -15.80 9.06
CA ILE A 292 0.63 -15.51 8.52
C ILE A 292 -0.10 -16.74 8.01
N ALA A 293 0.61 -17.81 7.66
CA ALA A 293 0.04 -19.09 7.28
C ALA A 293 -0.42 -19.93 8.48
N SER A 294 -0.02 -19.56 9.71
CA SER A 294 -0.35 -20.29 10.95
C SER A 294 -1.70 -19.90 11.54
N ASP A 295 -2.15 -20.64 12.57
CA ASP A 295 -3.33 -20.31 13.38
C ASP A 295 -3.20 -18.93 14.04
N GLU A 296 -2.00 -18.53 14.45
CA GLU A 296 -1.75 -17.18 14.98
C GLU A 296 -2.02 -16.11 13.91
N GLY A 297 -1.57 -16.33 12.67
CA GLY A 297 -1.89 -15.46 11.55
C GLY A 297 -3.38 -15.31 11.32
N ALA A 298 -4.14 -16.41 11.44
CA ALA A 298 -5.61 -16.38 11.38
C ALA A 298 -6.22 -15.52 12.50
N GLN A 299 -5.69 -15.63 13.74
CA GLN A 299 -6.12 -14.80 14.86
C GLN A 299 -5.78 -13.31 14.65
N LEU A 300 -4.61 -12.99 14.10
CA LEU A 300 -4.24 -11.60 13.78
C LEU A 300 -5.17 -11.02 12.72
N ARG A 301 -5.50 -11.78 11.67
CA ARG A 301 -6.48 -11.38 10.64
C ARG A 301 -7.86 -11.12 11.24
N LYS A 302 -8.31 -11.99 12.13
CA LYS A 302 -9.58 -11.83 12.85
C LYS A 302 -9.56 -10.55 13.69
N ARG A 303 -8.50 -10.32 14.47
CA ARG A 303 -8.36 -9.18 15.36
C ARG A 303 -8.38 -7.84 14.60
N VAL A 304 -7.64 -7.72 13.50
CA VAL A 304 -7.64 -6.46 12.72
C VAL A 304 -9.03 -6.16 12.12
N ARG A 305 -9.79 -7.19 11.72
CA ARG A 305 -11.18 -7.02 11.26
C ARG A 305 -12.10 -6.57 12.39
N GLU A 306 -12.02 -7.19 13.56
CA GLU A 306 -12.81 -6.84 14.74
C GLU A 306 -12.52 -5.41 15.19
N ASN A 307 -11.24 -5.02 15.23
CA ASN A 307 -10.80 -3.66 15.54
C ASN A 307 -11.36 -2.63 14.54
N GLY A 308 -11.33 -2.94 13.25
CA GLY A 308 -11.93 -2.10 12.21
C GLY A 308 -13.43 -1.95 12.38
N ALA A 309 -14.14 -3.06 12.64
CA ALA A 309 -15.58 -3.05 12.87
C ALA A 309 -15.96 -2.26 14.13
N GLN A 310 -15.23 -2.40 15.22
CA GLN A 310 -15.42 -1.63 16.45
C GLN A 310 -15.28 -0.14 16.19
N PHE A 311 -14.16 0.29 15.61
CA PHE A 311 -13.91 1.70 15.33
C PHE A 311 -14.99 2.31 14.41
N ARG A 312 -15.37 1.63 13.32
CA ARG A 312 -16.44 2.09 12.42
C ARG A 312 -17.77 2.27 13.15
N ARG A 313 -18.20 1.28 13.92
CA ARG A 313 -19.46 1.31 14.66
C ARG A 313 -19.49 2.50 15.64
N GLU A 314 -18.45 2.66 16.42
CA GLU A 314 -18.40 3.69 17.47
C GLU A 314 -18.27 5.11 16.88
N MET A 315 -17.44 5.30 15.85
CA MET A 315 -17.32 6.59 15.16
C MET A 315 -18.63 7.00 14.45
N SER A 316 -19.30 6.04 13.81
CA SER A 316 -20.59 6.30 13.15
C SER A 316 -21.68 6.67 14.18
N ALA A 317 -21.68 6.01 15.35
CA ALA A 317 -22.62 6.33 16.44
C ALA A 317 -22.43 7.75 17.00
N LEU A 318 -21.20 8.29 16.90
CA LEU A 318 -20.89 9.68 17.29
C LEU A 318 -21.29 10.72 16.22
N GLY A 319 -21.67 10.29 15.01
CA GLY A 319 -22.07 11.17 13.93
C GLY A 319 -20.96 11.52 12.93
N PHE A 320 -19.78 10.91 13.03
CA PHE A 320 -18.73 11.10 12.02
C PHE A 320 -19.11 10.48 10.68
N THR A 321 -18.81 11.19 9.60
CA THR A 321 -18.95 10.66 8.24
C THR A 321 -17.72 9.82 7.89
N LEU A 322 -17.94 8.52 7.63
CA LEU A 322 -16.91 7.58 7.23
C LEU A 322 -17.11 7.12 5.79
N VAL A 323 -16.03 6.76 5.09
CA VAL A 323 -16.16 6.02 3.84
C VAL A 323 -16.67 4.61 4.15
N PRO A 324 -17.75 4.13 3.51
CA PRO A 324 -18.27 2.78 3.70
C PRO A 324 -17.23 1.72 3.31
N GLY A 325 -17.30 0.55 3.95
CA GLY A 325 -16.43 -0.58 3.65
C GLY A 325 -16.08 -1.39 4.89
N GLU A 326 -15.30 -2.45 4.70
CA GLU A 326 -14.87 -3.38 5.75
C GLU A 326 -13.36 -3.35 6.02
N HIS A 327 -12.59 -2.65 5.16
CA HIS A 327 -11.15 -2.55 5.29
C HIS A 327 -10.74 -1.76 6.55
N PRO A 328 -9.62 -2.11 7.21
CA PRO A 328 -9.11 -1.41 8.40
C PRO A 328 -8.54 0.00 8.11
N ILE A 329 -8.41 0.42 6.87
CA ILE A 329 -8.30 1.85 6.50
C ILE A 329 -9.68 2.47 6.64
N ILE A 330 -9.82 3.43 7.54
CA ILE A 330 -11.12 4.07 7.84
C ILE A 330 -10.96 5.59 7.76
N PRO A 331 -11.26 6.20 6.62
CA PRO A 331 -11.20 7.65 6.47
C PRO A 331 -12.36 8.32 7.21
N VAL A 332 -12.01 9.28 8.07
CA VAL A 332 -12.94 10.20 8.71
C VAL A 332 -13.03 11.44 7.83
N MET A 333 -14.16 11.63 7.15
CA MET A 333 -14.33 12.67 6.12
C MET A 333 -14.59 14.03 6.77
N LEU A 334 -13.81 15.04 6.42
CA LEU A 334 -13.87 16.38 6.99
C LEU A 334 -14.12 17.46 5.92
N GLY A 335 -13.85 17.16 4.65
CA GLY A 335 -14.06 18.06 3.52
C GLY A 335 -13.01 19.17 3.41
N ASP A 336 -12.83 19.94 4.47
CA ASP A 336 -11.92 21.09 4.53
C ASP A 336 -10.51 20.70 5.01
N ALA A 337 -9.47 21.21 4.31
CA ALA A 337 -8.08 20.89 4.60
C ALA A 337 -7.58 21.48 5.93
N GLN A 338 -8.04 22.68 6.28
CA GLN A 338 -7.62 23.32 7.54
C GLN A 338 -8.27 22.62 8.74
N VAL A 339 -9.52 22.19 8.60
CA VAL A 339 -10.20 21.38 9.62
C VAL A 339 -9.47 20.06 9.82
N ALA A 340 -9.09 19.38 8.74
CA ALA A 340 -8.33 18.11 8.82
C ALA A 340 -6.97 18.29 9.51
N SER A 341 -6.23 19.34 9.20
CA SER A 341 -4.95 19.66 9.85
C SER A 341 -5.13 19.98 11.33
N ARG A 342 -6.05 20.88 11.66
CA ARG A 342 -6.34 21.28 13.05
C ARG A 342 -6.82 20.09 13.90
N MET A 343 -7.66 19.24 13.33
CA MET A 343 -8.16 18.07 14.02
C MET A 343 -7.05 17.03 14.26
N ALA A 344 -6.15 16.84 13.31
CA ALA A 344 -5.00 15.93 13.47
C ALA A 344 -4.03 16.44 14.57
N ASP A 345 -3.78 17.75 14.63
CA ASP A 345 -2.94 18.34 15.68
C ASP A 345 -3.61 18.27 17.06
N ALA A 346 -4.91 18.53 17.15
CA ALA A 346 -5.67 18.41 18.39
C ALA A 346 -5.74 16.95 18.89
N LEU A 347 -5.95 15.98 18.00
CA LEU A 347 -5.91 14.55 18.34
C LEU A 347 -4.53 14.11 18.84
N LEU A 348 -3.45 14.65 18.27
CA LEU A 348 -2.11 14.37 18.78
C LEU A 348 -1.96 14.85 20.23
N TYR A 349 -2.46 16.03 20.55
CA TYR A 349 -2.46 16.56 21.92
C TYR A 349 -3.28 15.68 22.88
N GLU A 350 -4.36 15.06 22.39
CA GLU A 350 -5.17 14.07 23.10
C GLU A 350 -4.53 12.68 23.18
N GLY A 351 -3.28 12.51 22.69
CA GLY A 351 -2.55 11.24 22.69
C GLY A 351 -2.92 10.28 21.56
N VAL A 352 -3.47 10.77 20.44
CA VAL A 352 -3.81 9.97 19.26
C VAL A 352 -3.05 10.47 18.04
N TYR A 353 -2.15 9.67 17.51
CA TYR A 353 -1.36 10.01 16.34
C TYR A 353 -2.09 9.62 15.06
N VAL A 354 -2.57 10.61 14.34
CA VAL A 354 -3.18 10.51 13.03
C VAL A 354 -2.66 11.61 12.11
N ILE A 355 -2.89 11.47 10.80
CA ILE A 355 -2.51 12.45 9.79
C ILE A 355 -3.74 12.89 9.00
N GLY A 356 -3.87 14.21 8.82
CA GLY A 356 -4.82 14.80 7.90
C GLY A 356 -4.30 14.72 6.46
N PHE A 357 -5.16 14.27 5.53
CA PHE A 357 -4.87 14.22 4.11
C PHE A 357 -5.72 15.24 3.37
N SER A 358 -5.08 16.03 2.51
CA SER A 358 -5.68 17.05 1.66
C SER A 358 -5.06 17.04 0.28
N TYR A 359 -5.48 17.94 -0.60
CA TYR A 359 -4.85 18.11 -1.91
C TYR A 359 -3.33 18.35 -1.77
N PRO A 360 -2.47 17.78 -2.65
CA PRO A 360 -2.79 17.01 -3.86
C PRO A 360 -2.98 15.50 -3.65
N VAL A 361 -2.86 14.99 -2.41
CA VAL A 361 -2.96 13.55 -2.10
C VAL A 361 -4.38 13.03 -2.27
N VAL A 362 -5.37 13.86 -1.95
CA VAL A 362 -6.80 13.61 -2.20
C VAL A 362 -7.42 14.80 -2.92
N PRO A 363 -8.54 14.64 -3.65
CA PRO A 363 -9.18 15.74 -4.36
C PRO A 363 -9.57 16.91 -3.45
N LYS A 364 -9.62 18.13 -4.00
CA LYS A 364 -10.11 19.33 -3.28
C LYS A 364 -11.53 19.10 -2.75
N GLY A 365 -11.80 19.54 -1.53
CA GLY A 365 -13.08 19.35 -0.86
C GLY A 365 -13.28 17.92 -0.30
N ARG A 366 -12.28 17.06 -0.37
CA ARG A 366 -12.32 15.67 0.11
C ARG A 366 -11.28 15.39 1.19
N ALA A 367 -10.87 16.43 1.93
CA ALA A 367 -9.93 16.29 3.03
C ALA A 367 -10.48 15.35 4.12
N ARG A 368 -9.58 14.59 4.73
CA ARG A 368 -9.90 13.54 5.69
C ARG A 368 -8.77 13.28 6.67
N ILE A 369 -9.06 12.68 7.79
CA ILE A 369 -8.11 11.94 8.59
C ILE A 369 -8.21 10.48 8.19
N ARG A 370 -7.11 9.88 7.69
CA ARG A 370 -7.06 8.45 7.38
C ARG A 370 -6.58 7.70 8.62
N THR A 371 -7.48 6.99 9.29
CA THR A 371 -7.13 6.08 10.37
C THR A 371 -6.87 4.68 9.84
N GLN A 372 -5.97 3.95 10.48
CA GLN A 372 -5.64 2.57 10.15
C GLN A 372 -5.62 1.73 11.42
N MET A 373 -6.44 0.68 11.42
CA MET A 373 -6.47 -0.28 12.52
C MET A 373 -5.36 -1.31 12.34
N SER A 374 -4.82 -1.77 13.47
CA SER A 374 -3.84 -2.84 13.55
C SER A 374 -4.35 -3.95 14.46
N ALA A 375 -3.90 -5.19 14.22
CA ALA A 375 -4.10 -6.29 15.15
C ALA A 375 -3.41 -6.06 16.52
N ALA A 376 -2.45 -5.13 16.58
CA ALA A 376 -1.78 -4.74 17.82
C ALA A 376 -2.62 -3.78 18.69
N HIS A 377 -3.66 -3.14 18.16
CA HIS A 377 -4.56 -2.34 18.97
C HIS A 377 -5.42 -3.23 19.88
N THR A 378 -5.57 -2.82 21.15
CA THR A 378 -6.56 -3.42 22.05
C THR A 378 -7.91 -2.72 21.90
N PRO A 379 -9.04 -3.35 22.30
CA PRO A 379 -10.36 -2.69 22.30
C PRO A 379 -10.35 -1.39 23.11
N GLU A 380 -9.68 -1.35 24.26
CA GLU A 380 -9.58 -0.18 25.13
C GLU A 380 -8.79 0.97 24.48
N GLN A 381 -7.77 0.66 23.67
CA GLN A 381 -7.04 1.66 22.91
C GLN A 381 -7.92 2.27 21.82
N ILE A 382 -8.77 1.47 21.19
CA ILE A 382 -9.76 1.96 20.21
C ILE A 382 -10.79 2.85 20.89
N GLU A 383 -11.35 2.46 22.03
CA GLU A 383 -12.28 3.28 22.84
C GLU A 383 -11.66 4.61 23.24
N ARG A 384 -10.39 4.61 23.68
CA ARG A 384 -9.67 5.85 24.01
C ARG A 384 -9.51 6.76 22.79
N ALA A 385 -9.17 6.21 21.63
CA ALA A 385 -9.07 6.98 20.39
C ALA A 385 -10.43 7.55 19.98
N VAL A 386 -11.50 6.76 20.01
CA VAL A 386 -12.88 7.22 19.71
C VAL A 386 -13.31 8.32 20.68
N ALA A 387 -13.01 8.21 21.97
CA ALA A 387 -13.29 9.25 22.95
C ALA A 387 -12.52 10.56 22.66
N ALA A 388 -11.26 10.48 22.22
CA ALA A 388 -10.49 11.63 21.78
C ALA A 388 -11.11 12.29 20.53
N PHE A 389 -11.49 11.48 19.53
CA PHE A 389 -12.20 11.95 18.35
C PHE A 389 -13.51 12.66 18.72
N ALA A 390 -14.28 12.13 19.68
CA ALA A 390 -15.53 12.75 20.15
C ALA A 390 -15.29 14.14 20.78
N ARG A 391 -14.28 14.27 21.66
CA ARG A 391 -13.94 15.56 22.29
C ARG A 391 -13.49 16.59 21.25
N VAL A 392 -12.55 16.20 20.39
CA VAL A 392 -12.00 17.09 19.37
C VAL A 392 -13.05 17.44 18.32
N GLY A 393 -13.86 16.46 17.87
CA GLY A 393 -14.94 16.66 16.90
C GLY A 393 -15.96 17.69 17.37
N LYS A 394 -16.41 17.58 18.63
CA LYS A 394 -17.29 18.56 19.26
C LYS A 394 -16.66 19.95 19.38
N SER A 395 -15.40 20.01 19.80
CA SER A 395 -14.71 21.29 19.98
C SER A 395 -14.49 22.06 18.67
N LEU A 396 -14.42 21.34 17.55
CA LEU A 396 -14.25 21.90 16.20
C LEU A 396 -15.56 22.03 15.42
N GLY A 397 -16.70 21.62 15.99
CA GLY A 397 -18.00 21.65 15.33
C GLY A 397 -18.12 20.69 14.16
N VAL A 398 -17.41 19.56 14.19
CA VAL A 398 -17.46 18.51 13.17
C VAL A 398 -18.63 17.58 13.42
N ILE A 399 -18.98 17.34 14.69
CA ILE A 399 -20.11 16.54 15.17
C ILE A 399 -20.87 17.29 16.27
#